data_004af759337f2f13547e9c02bfd3de17
#
_entry.id   004af759337f2f13547e9c02bfd3de17
#
_cell.length_a   1.000
_cell.length_b   1.000
_cell.length_c   1.000
_cell.angle_alpha   90.00
_cell.angle_beta   90.00
_cell.angle_gamma   90.00
#
_symmetry.space_group_name_H-M   'P 1'
#
loop_
_entity.id
_entity.type
_entity.pdbx_description
1 polymer ?
#
loop_
_entity_poly.entity_id
_entity_poly.type
_entity_poly.pdbx_seq_one_letter_code
_entity_poly.pdbx_strand_id
1 'polypeptide(L)'
;MKKTLSTLILAITSAVSINAQADDLLSVYQQALLNDTIVLKAQAQFSIDKEDIEQARSVLLPQISATASYSDGEQESYSSLTDSTSTAEFNSLGYGASLNMQLYHHDSWLRLDIAKKSAHQSDLTYQVAKQDLIVRVTEAYFTLLSAKDDLVFAQAEKAAIARQLEQTKQRFSVGLTAITDVHEAQAQYDNAVTEEIRSANAIFTAEEALRVITNVYPRNISALNTDRFSTTTPTPNSADAWQKTAEAKNLDLITAKVGIDVAQQTINSARAGHYPTLDFGASYNSSDGETDSDNPLLTSNDPRLNDYSIGVTLNVPIYSGGAIQSSVRQAQSNFVLASQDLMQTHRDVVRTTRNAYNTVVATISGIKAFEQSVLSAEKALEATEAGFEVGTRTIVDVLDSTRNLYDAKRNLSSTRYAYIQNVLSLKRSGGTITDEDITAINSGLVTAQ
;
A
#
# COMPACT_ATOMS: atom_id res chain seq x y z
N MET A 1 2.12 62.74 -13.42
CA MET A 1 0.68 62.67 -13.19
C MET A 1 0.39 61.32 -12.50
N LYS A 2 0.08 61.39 -11.23
CA LYS A 2 -0.28 60.26 -10.39
C LYS A 2 -1.71 59.86 -10.68
N LYS A 3 -2.00 58.59 -10.96
CA LYS A 3 -3.35 58.01 -10.85
C LYS A 3 -3.28 56.82 -9.94
N THR A 4 -3.85 56.97 -8.81
CA THR A 4 -4.13 56.00 -7.75
C THR A 4 -5.10 54.91 -8.26
N LEU A 5 -4.66 53.65 -8.23
CA LEU A 5 -5.53 52.52 -8.47
C LEU A 5 -5.95 51.98 -7.09
N SER A 6 -7.17 52.33 -6.71
CA SER A 6 -7.80 51.77 -5.50
C SER A 6 -8.19 50.32 -5.76
N THR A 7 -7.48 49.39 -5.16
CA THR A 7 -7.80 47.98 -5.16
C THR A 7 -8.90 47.70 -4.14
N LEU A 8 -10.09 47.48 -4.62
CA LEU A 8 -11.23 47.00 -3.84
C LEU A 8 -10.98 45.50 -3.57
N ILE A 9 -10.43 45.17 -2.41
CA ILE A 9 -10.36 43.78 -1.88
C ILE A 9 -11.74 43.45 -1.33
N LEU A 10 -12.57 42.82 -2.17
CA LEU A 10 -13.80 42.20 -1.74
C LEU A 10 -13.43 40.86 -1.03
N ALA A 11 -13.31 40.91 0.27
CA ALA A 11 -13.17 39.72 1.10
C ALA A 11 -14.49 38.92 1.03
N ILE A 12 -14.57 37.97 0.11
CA ILE A 12 -15.56 36.89 0.14
C ILE A 12 -15.15 35.95 1.26
N THR A 13 -15.56 36.23 2.47
CA THR A 13 -15.69 35.25 3.53
C THR A 13 -16.82 34.31 3.16
N SER A 14 -16.55 33.34 2.29
CA SER A 14 -17.37 32.15 2.22
C SER A 14 -17.25 31.48 3.60
N ALA A 15 -18.25 31.70 4.45
CA ALA A 15 -18.50 30.87 5.60
C ALA A 15 -18.73 29.44 5.05
N VAL A 16 -17.66 28.66 4.98
CA VAL A 16 -17.76 27.23 4.88
C VAL A 16 -18.43 26.81 6.19
N SER A 17 -19.76 26.66 6.14
CA SER A 17 -20.51 25.93 7.16
C SER A 17 -19.86 24.55 7.20
N ILE A 18 -18.93 24.36 8.11
CA ILE A 18 -18.51 23.03 8.52
C ILE A 18 -19.76 22.44 9.18
N ASN A 19 -20.64 21.86 8.33
CA ASN A 19 -21.59 20.90 8.82
C ASN A 19 -20.71 19.87 9.55
N ALA A 20 -20.93 19.73 10.85
CA ALA A 20 -20.42 18.62 11.64
C ALA A 20 -21.15 17.36 11.15
N GLN A 21 -20.84 16.95 9.93
CA GLN A 21 -21.33 15.73 9.33
C GLN A 21 -20.52 14.62 9.98
N ALA A 22 -21.21 13.62 10.54
CA ALA A 22 -20.54 12.44 11.06
C ALA A 22 -19.63 11.89 9.98
N ASP A 23 -18.41 11.49 10.37
CA ASP A 23 -17.46 10.86 9.45
C ASP A 23 -18.02 9.48 9.05
N ASP A 24 -18.69 9.44 7.91
CA ASP A 24 -19.17 8.18 7.34
C ASP A 24 -18.04 7.42 6.64
N LEU A 25 -18.24 6.15 6.35
CA LEU A 25 -17.21 5.30 5.75
C LEU A 25 -16.69 5.87 4.41
N LEU A 26 -17.57 6.50 3.63
CA LEU A 26 -17.22 7.07 2.35
C LEU A 26 -16.29 8.28 2.50
N SER A 27 -16.59 9.19 3.44
CA SER A 27 -15.75 10.36 3.72
C SER A 27 -14.38 9.95 4.28
N VAL A 28 -14.36 8.96 5.18
CA VAL A 28 -13.12 8.38 5.72
C VAL A 28 -12.26 7.75 4.60
N TYR A 29 -12.87 7.03 3.67
CA TYR A 29 -12.18 6.47 2.52
C TYR A 29 -11.62 7.54 1.59
N GLN A 30 -12.37 8.61 1.32
CA GLN A 30 -11.89 9.74 0.51
C GLN A 30 -10.69 10.45 1.16
N GLN A 31 -10.71 10.62 2.49
CA GLN A 31 -9.57 11.15 3.23
C GLN A 31 -8.36 10.20 3.13
N ALA A 32 -8.59 8.90 3.25
CA ALA A 32 -7.56 7.88 3.14
C ALA A 32 -6.91 7.86 1.75
N LEU A 33 -7.67 7.99 0.66
CA LEU A 33 -7.14 8.06 -0.70
C LEU A 33 -6.12 9.19 -0.90
N LEU A 34 -6.29 10.30 -0.17
CA LEU A 34 -5.42 11.47 -0.27
C LEU A 34 -4.19 11.39 0.66
N ASN A 35 -4.25 10.58 1.72
CA ASN A 35 -3.26 10.62 2.79
C ASN A 35 -2.56 9.27 3.05
N ASP A 36 -3.10 8.15 2.56
CA ASP A 36 -2.52 6.83 2.82
C ASP A 36 -1.14 6.68 2.17
N THR A 37 -0.13 6.50 3.00
CA THR A 37 1.26 6.45 2.58
C THR A 37 1.58 5.24 1.69
N ILE A 38 0.84 4.13 1.81
CA ILE A 38 1.05 2.92 1.00
C ILE A 38 0.58 3.20 -0.44
N VAL A 39 -0.60 3.80 -0.60
CA VAL A 39 -1.13 4.17 -1.92
C VAL A 39 -0.27 5.26 -2.57
N LEU A 40 0.10 6.31 -1.82
CA LEU A 40 0.96 7.39 -2.33
C LEU A 40 2.36 6.88 -2.71
N LYS A 41 2.93 5.95 -1.95
CA LYS A 41 4.19 5.28 -2.30
C LYS A 41 4.07 4.47 -3.59
N ALA A 42 2.99 3.70 -3.75
CA ALA A 42 2.75 2.92 -4.97
C ALA A 42 2.54 3.83 -6.18
N GLN A 43 1.84 4.96 -6.01
CA GLN A 43 1.68 5.98 -7.05
C GLN A 43 3.01 6.63 -7.45
N ALA A 44 3.85 6.96 -6.48
CA ALA A 44 5.18 7.52 -6.74
C ALA A 44 6.07 6.51 -7.48
N GLN A 45 6.03 5.22 -7.10
CA GLN A 45 6.76 4.15 -7.80
C GLN A 45 6.29 4.00 -9.25
N PHE A 46 4.98 4.01 -9.49
CA PHE A 46 4.44 4.00 -10.85
C PHE A 46 4.92 5.21 -11.68
N SER A 47 5.00 6.39 -11.06
CA SER A 47 5.54 7.59 -11.73
C SER A 47 7.02 7.44 -12.09
N ILE A 48 7.82 6.83 -11.22
CA ILE A 48 9.24 6.52 -11.48
C ILE A 48 9.35 5.57 -12.68
N ASP A 49 8.65 4.44 -12.63
CA ASP A 49 8.72 3.42 -13.69
C ASP A 49 8.18 3.93 -15.03
N LYS A 50 7.30 4.94 -15.00
CA LYS A 50 6.83 5.64 -16.20
C LYS A 50 7.92 6.52 -16.82
N GLU A 51 8.73 7.19 -16.01
CA GLU A 51 9.87 7.97 -16.49
C GLU A 51 10.98 7.05 -17.05
N ASP A 52 11.12 5.83 -16.56
CA ASP A 52 12.06 4.83 -17.12
C ASP A 52 11.77 4.53 -18.60
N ILE A 53 10.50 4.66 -19.05
CA ILE A 53 10.15 4.55 -20.47
C ILE A 53 10.83 5.67 -21.29
N GLU A 54 10.79 6.90 -20.79
CA GLU A 54 11.40 8.03 -21.48
C GLU A 54 12.94 7.94 -21.43
N GLN A 55 13.51 7.46 -20.33
CA GLN A 55 14.95 7.19 -20.25
C GLN A 55 15.36 6.10 -21.24
N ALA A 56 14.62 4.99 -21.32
CA ALA A 56 14.90 3.93 -22.31
C ALA A 56 14.73 4.42 -23.75
N ARG A 57 13.76 5.32 -23.99
CA ARG A 57 13.56 5.96 -25.29
C ARG A 57 14.68 6.93 -25.64
N SER A 58 15.19 7.69 -24.66
CA SER A 58 16.23 8.68 -24.88
C SER A 58 17.51 8.11 -25.48
N VAL A 59 17.84 6.85 -25.14
CA VAL A 59 19.00 6.13 -25.67
C VAL A 59 18.91 5.92 -27.19
N LEU A 60 17.68 5.89 -27.74
CA LEU A 60 17.43 5.76 -29.19
C LEU A 60 17.46 7.09 -29.93
N LEU A 61 17.61 8.21 -29.22
CA LEU A 61 17.62 9.56 -29.78
C LEU A 61 19.07 10.08 -29.85
N PRO A 62 19.34 11.08 -30.72
CA PRO A 62 20.66 11.72 -30.76
C PRO A 62 21.04 12.31 -29.40
N GLN A 63 22.24 11.99 -28.94
CA GLN A 63 22.85 12.56 -27.74
C GLN A 63 23.83 13.65 -28.20
N ILE A 64 23.59 14.88 -27.77
CA ILE A 64 24.44 16.03 -28.10
C ILE A 64 25.09 16.52 -26.81
N SER A 65 26.41 16.63 -26.83
CA SER A 65 27.17 17.21 -25.72
C SER A 65 28.13 18.28 -26.20
N ALA A 66 28.38 19.26 -25.36
CA ALA A 66 29.43 20.25 -25.55
C ALA A 66 30.39 20.19 -24.38
N THR A 67 31.67 20.34 -24.67
CA THR A 67 32.76 20.33 -23.69
C THR A 67 33.61 21.58 -23.83
N ALA A 68 34.08 22.12 -22.70
CA ALA A 68 35.15 23.11 -22.66
C ALA A 68 36.15 22.67 -21.59
N SER A 69 37.40 22.73 -21.91
CA SER A 69 38.48 22.32 -20.99
C SER A 69 39.62 23.32 -21.04
N TYR A 70 40.17 23.63 -19.89
CA TYR A 70 41.43 24.33 -19.75
C TYR A 70 42.36 23.39 -18.98
N SER A 71 43.57 23.20 -19.50
CA SER A 71 44.61 22.44 -18.84
C SER A 71 45.89 23.26 -18.82
N ASP A 72 46.58 23.21 -17.70
CA ASP A 72 47.87 23.83 -17.44
C ASP A 72 48.71 22.80 -16.70
N GLY A 73 49.92 22.59 -17.14
CA GLY A 73 50.75 21.56 -16.56
C GLY A 73 52.20 21.58 -17.05
N GLU A 74 53.01 20.77 -16.39
CA GLU A 74 54.41 20.58 -16.66
C GLU A 74 54.66 19.11 -16.95
N GLN A 75 55.44 18.83 -17.99
CA GLN A 75 55.88 17.47 -18.37
C GLN A 75 57.38 17.37 -18.42
N GLU A 76 57.96 16.49 -17.59
CA GLU A 76 59.34 16.11 -17.70
C GLU A 76 59.51 14.91 -18.66
N SER A 77 60.43 15.02 -19.61
CA SER A 77 60.76 13.96 -20.55
C SER A 77 62.25 13.68 -20.52
N TYR A 78 62.63 12.43 -20.19
CA TYR A 78 64.00 11.97 -20.25
C TYR A 78 64.29 11.33 -21.60
N SER A 79 65.38 11.80 -22.25
CA SER A 79 65.88 11.24 -23.50
C SER A 79 67.13 10.40 -23.24
N SER A 80 67.04 9.10 -23.48
CA SER A 80 68.20 8.17 -23.35
C SER A 80 69.25 8.36 -24.46
N LEU A 81 68.97 9.08 -25.56
CA LEU A 81 69.87 9.39 -26.61
C LEU A 81 70.80 10.54 -26.27
N THR A 82 70.34 11.48 -25.50
CA THR A 82 71.05 12.70 -25.09
C THR A 82 71.48 12.69 -23.62
N ASP A 83 71.05 11.66 -22.86
CA ASP A 83 71.21 11.55 -21.40
C ASP A 83 70.85 12.84 -20.69
N SER A 84 69.72 13.42 -21.12
CA SER A 84 69.19 14.70 -20.57
C SER A 84 67.69 14.63 -20.30
N THR A 85 67.31 15.30 -19.25
CA THR A 85 65.87 15.57 -18.94
C THR A 85 65.55 16.93 -19.55
N SER A 86 64.42 17.04 -20.22
CA SER A 86 63.84 18.30 -20.66
C SER A 86 62.48 18.51 -20.01
N THR A 87 62.22 19.72 -19.56
CA THR A 87 60.96 20.14 -19.00
C THR A 87 60.18 20.94 -20.03
N ALA A 88 58.93 20.67 -20.16
CA ALA A 88 57.98 21.42 -21.01
C ALA A 88 56.77 21.85 -20.21
N GLU A 89 56.54 23.14 -20.10
CA GLU A 89 55.31 23.71 -19.59
C GLU A 89 54.28 23.83 -20.75
N PHE A 90 53.04 23.42 -20.50
CA PHE A 90 52.00 23.50 -21.49
C PHE A 90 50.72 24.10 -20.90
N ASN A 91 50.06 24.96 -21.66
CA ASN A 91 48.72 25.36 -21.42
C ASN A 91 47.86 25.09 -22.67
N SER A 92 46.61 24.66 -22.45
CA SER A 92 45.68 24.48 -23.56
C SER A 92 44.23 24.83 -23.18
N LEU A 93 43.55 25.49 -24.09
CA LEU A 93 42.11 25.74 -24.06
C LEU A 93 41.47 24.91 -25.16
N GLY A 94 40.60 23.97 -24.76
CA GLY A 94 39.85 23.15 -25.69
C GLY A 94 38.35 23.40 -25.60
N TYR A 95 37.67 23.37 -26.72
CA TYR A 95 36.21 23.31 -26.77
C TYR A 95 35.77 22.38 -27.90
N GLY A 96 34.66 21.65 -27.62
CA GLY A 96 34.15 20.70 -28.59
C GLY A 96 32.67 20.47 -28.47
N ALA A 97 32.10 19.91 -29.51
CA ALA A 97 30.74 19.43 -29.55
C ALA A 97 30.75 18.00 -30.15
N SER A 98 29.95 17.11 -29.57
CA SER A 98 29.79 15.76 -30.12
C SER A 98 28.32 15.38 -30.18
N LEU A 99 27.98 14.62 -31.22
CA LEU A 99 26.70 13.99 -31.44
C LEU A 99 26.92 12.49 -31.58
N ASN A 100 26.25 11.72 -30.74
CA ASN A 100 26.23 10.25 -30.80
C ASN A 100 24.79 9.77 -30.94
N MET A 101 24.55 8.80 -31.83
CA MET A 101 23.22 8.25 -32.05
C MET A 101 23.31 6.76 -32.38
N GLN A 102 22.54 5.94 -31.67
CA GLN A 102 22.37 4.54 -31.99
C GLN A 102 21.48 4.40 -33.24
N LEU A 103 22.03 3.92 -34.35
CA LEU A 103 21.27 3.65 -35.59
C LEU A 103 20.61 2.26 -35.52
N TYR A 104 21.32 1.29 -34.97
CA TYR A 104 20.81 -0.07 -34.77
C TYR A 104 21.40 -0.69 -33.53
N HIS A 105 20.57 -0.83 -32.52
CA HIS A 105 20.84 -1.50 -31.26
C HIS A 105 19.60 -2.32 -30.87
N HIS A 106 19.58 -3.61 -31.19
CA HIS A 106 18.40 -4.44 -30.96
C HIS A 106 18.07 -4.55 -29.47
N ASP A 107 19.06 -4.61 -28.61
CA ASP A 107 18.89 -4.63 -27.16
C ASP A 107 18.24 -3.37 -26.61
N SER A 108 18.54 -2.19 -27.18
CA SER A 108 17.93 -0.91 -26.76
C SER A 108 16.41 -0.86 -27.06
N TRP A 109 15.98 -1.41 -28.20
CA TRP A 109 14.56 -1.56 -28.51
C TRP A 109 13.86 -2.53 -27.54
N LEU A 110 14.52 -3.64 -27.18
CA LEU A 110 14.00 -4.60 -26.22
C LEU A 110 13.95 -4.00 -24.80
N ARG A 111 14.92 -3.19 -24.40
CA ARG A 111 14.91 -2.45 -23.13
C ARG A 111 13.74 -1.46 -23.06
N LEU A 112 13.44 -0.77 -24.16
CA LEU A 112 12.25 0.08 -24.22
C LEU A 112 10.95 -0.73 -24.05
N ASP A 113 10.83 -1.93 -24.63
CA ASP A 113 9.68 -2.82 -24.43
C ASP A 113 9.61 -3.33 -22.99
N ILE A 114 10.75 -3.70 -22.40
CA ILE A 114 10.84 -4.08 -20.97
C ILE A 114 10.37 -2.93 -20.08
N ALA A 115 10.86 -1.70 -20.29
CA ALA A 115 10.46 -0.54 -19.50
C ALA A 115 8.94 -0.30 -19.57
N LYS A 116 8.32 -0.41 -20.76
CA LYS A 116 6.86 -0.30 -20.92
C LYS A 116 6.11 -1.37 -20.14
N LYS A 117 6.57 -2.62 -20.17
CA LYS A 117 5.96 -3.73 -19.43
C LYS A 117 6.14 -3.59 -17.93
N SER A 118 7.31 -3.13 -17.48
CA SER A 118 7.59 -2.85 -16.07
C SER A 118 6.72 -1.71 -15.54
N ALA A 119 6.55 -0.63 -16.30
CA ALA A 119 5.64 0.45 -15.94
C ALA A 119 4.17 -0.02 -15.88
N HIS A 120 3.74 -0.91 -16.79
CA HIS A 120 2.42 -1.54 -16.70
C HIS A 120 2.27 -2.42 -15.45
N GLN A 121 3.31 -3.19 -15.10
CA GLN A 121 3.34 -3.98 -13.88
C GLN A 121 3.21 -3.10 -12.62
N SER A 122 3.88 -1.95 -12.62
CA SER A 122 3.82 -0.98 -11.53
C SER A 122 2.45 -0.30 -11.43
N ASP A 123 1.79 0.01 -12.56
CA ASP A 123 0.40 0.49 -12.57
C ASP A 123 -0.55 -0.52 -11.93
N LEU A 124 -0.43 -1.80 -12.29
CA LEU A 124 -1.21 -2.87 -11.67
C LEU A 124 -0.97 -2.96 -10.16
N THR A 125 0.28 -2.81 -9.72
CA THR A 125 0.63 -2.77 -8.28
C THR A 125 0.00 -1.57 -7.58
N TYR A 126 -0.05 -0.42 -8.22
CA TYR A 126 -0.77 0.76 -7.72
C TYR A 126 -2.28 0.49 -7.59
N GLN A 127 -2.91 -0.17 -8.58
CA GLN A 127 -4.31 -0.56 -8.49
C GLN A 127 -4.56 -1.59 -7.37
N VAL A 128 -3.64 -2.53 -7.15
CA VAL A 128 -3.65 -3.45 -6.00
C VAL A 128 -3.66 -2.67 -4.69
N ALA A 129 -2.76 -1.70 -4.53
CA ALA A 129 -2.68 -0.88 -3.31
C ALA A 129 -3.99 -0.09 -3.05
N LYS A 130 -4.67 0.38 -4.10
CA LYS A 130 -6.00 1.01 -3.98
C LYS A 130 -7.08 0.03 -3.54
N GLN A 131 -7.12 -1.18 -4.10
CA GLN A 131 -8.05 -2.22 -3.64
C GLN A 131 -7.81 -2.63 -2.19
N ASP A 132 -6.54 -2.73 -1.78
CA ASP A 132 -6.16 -3.04 -0.41
C ASP A 132 -6.53 -1.90 0.56
N LEU A 133 -6.48 -0.64 0.10
CA LEU A 133 -6.94 0.50 0.88
C LEU A 133 -8.42 0.39 1.26
N ILE A 134 -9.29 -0.06 0.33
CA ILE A 134 -10.70 -0.30 0.61
C ILE A 134 -10.86 -1.24 1.80
N VAL A 135 -10.14 -2.36 1.78
CA VAL A 135 -10.21 -3.37 2.85
C VAL A 135 -9.66 -2.81 4.17
N ARG A 136 -8.49 -2.16 4.15
CA ARG A 136 -7.84 -1.60 5.35
C ARG A 136 -8.67 -0.50 6.02
N VAL A 137 -9.23 0.41 5.22
CA VAL A 137 -10.10 1.48 5.76
C VAL A 137 -11.34 0.89 6.39
N THR A 138 -11.99 -0.06 5.70
CA THR A 138 -13.19 -0.71 6.20
C THR A 138 -12.92 -1.51 7.48
N GLU A 139 -11.80 -2.24 7.52
CA GLU A 139 -11.37 -2.97 8.72
C GLU A 139 -11.13 -2.03 9.91
N ALA A 140 -10.37 -0.95 9.72
CA ALA A 140 -10.11 0.03 10.77
C ALA A 140 -11.39 0.73 11.25
N TYR A 141 -12.30 1.08 10.32
CA TYR A 141 -13.58 1.71 10.62
C TYR A 141 -14.48 0.81 11.46
N PHE A 142 -14.67 -0.45 11.05
CA PHE A 142 -15.50 -1.39 11.81
C PHE A 142 -14.85 -1.89 13.09
N THR A 143 -13.52 -1.91 13.18
CA THR A 143 -12.80 -2.15 14.43
C THR A 143 -13.10 -1.03 15.45
N LEU A 144 -13.11 0.23 15.01
CA LEU A 144 -13.50 1.35 15.87
C LEU A 144 -14.97 1.28 16.28
N LEU A 145 -15.87 0.90 15.37
CA LEU A 145 -17.28 0.67 15.73
C LEU A 145 -17.46 -0.46 16.75
N SER A 146 -16.76 -1.57 16.53
CA SER A 146 -16.79 -2.69 17.49
C SER A 146 -16.31 -2.27 18.87
N ALA A 147 -15.21 -1.50 18.97
CA ALA A 147 -14.71 -1.00 20.24
C ALA A 147 -15.71 -0.05 20.94
N LYS A 148 -16.46 0.75 20.18
CA LYS A 148 -17.54 1.60 20.74
C LYS A 148 -18.71 0.77 21.25
N ASP A 149 -19.15 -0.25 20.51
CA ASP A 149 -20.20 -1.17 20.94
C ASP A 149 -19.77 -1.92 22.21
N ASP A 150 -18.52 -2.39 22.26
CA ASP A 150 -17.97 -3.10 23.42
C ASP A 150 -17.98 -2.22 24.68
N LEU A 151 -17.68 -0.91 24.55
CA LEU A 151 -17.80 0.04 25.66
C LEU A 151 -19.25 0.20 26.11
N VAL A 152 -20.20 0.33 25.17
CA VAL A 152 -21.63 0.42 25.49
C VAL A 152 -22.09 -0.83 26.24
N PHE A 153 -21.71 -2.01 25.79
CA PHE A 153 -22.05 -3.25 26.45
C PHE A 153 -21.37 -3.39 27.82
N ALA A 154 -20.10 -3.00 27.99
CA ALA A 154 -19.41 -3.01 29.26
C ALA A 154 -20.05 -2.06 30.28
N GLN A 155 -20.46 -0.87 29.85
CA GLN A 155 -21.19 0.08 30.70
C GLN A 155 -22.55 -0.45 31.12
N ALA A 156 -23.29 -1.06 30.21
CA ALA A 156 -24.59 -1.65 30.50
C ALA A 156 -24.48 -2.85 31.45
N GLU A 157 -23.47 -3.71 31.23
CA GLU A 157 -23.14 -4.84 32.11
C GLU A 157 -22.79 -4.34 33.52
N LYS A 158 -21.84 -3.38 33.65
CA LYS A 158 -21.46 -2.77 34.93
C LYS A 158 -22.69 -2.18 35.64
N ALA A 159 -23.57 -1.49 34.93
CA ALA A 159 -24.80 -0.94 35.53
C ALA A 159 -25.78 -2.02 36.00
N ALA A 160 -25.88 -3.16 35.30
CA ALA A 160 -26.66 -4.30 35.71
C ALA A 160 -26.06 -4.93 36.99
N ILE A 161 -24.75 -5.23 36.99
CA ILE A 161 -24.06 -5.81 38.14
C ILE A 161 -24.08 -4.87 39.35
N ALA A 162 -23.97 -3.55 39.16
CA ALA A 162 -24.08 -2.57 40.23
C ALA A 162 -25.47 -2.63 40.92
N ARG A 163 -26.54 -2.80 40.14
CA ARG A 163 -27.90 -2.99 40.71
C ARG A 163 -28.01 -4.29 41.50
N GLN A 164 -27.43 -5.38 41.00
CA GLN A 164 -27.43 -6.66 41.71
C GLN A 164 -26.62 -6.60 43.00
N LEU A 165 -25.47 -5.92 43.00
CA LEU A 165 -24.65 -5.68 44.19
C LEU A 165 -25.43 -4.89 45.25
N GLU A 166 -26.11 -3.82 44.88
CA GLU A 166 -26.91 -3.02 45.80
C GLU A 166 -28.07 -3.83 46.39
N GLN A 167 -28.79 -4.58 45.54
CA GLN A 167 -29.83 -5.48 45.99
C GLN A 167 -29.32 -6.56 46.98
N THR A 168 -28.12 -7.13 46.71
CA THR A 168 -27.50 -8.13 47.58
C THR A 168 -27.12 -7.50 48.95
N LYS A 169 -26.57 -6.26 48.95
CA LYS A 169 -26.26 -5.50 50.17
C LYS A 169 -27.54 -5.25 51.01
N GLN A 170 -28.64 -4.86 50.36
CA GLN A 170 -29.92 -4.68 51.05
C GLN A 170 -30.47 -5.97 51.67
N ARG A 171 -30.43 -7.11 50.94
CA ARG A 171 -30.82 -8.44 51.45
C ARG A 171 -29.94 -8.88 52.59
N PHE A 172 -28.63 -8.63 52.56
CA PHE A 172 -27.72 -8.92 53.66
C PHE A 172 -28.05 -8.10 54.91
N SER A 173 -28.36 -6.80 54.75
CA SER A 173 -28.71 -5.92 55.88
C SER A 173 -29.93 -6.35 56.67
N VAL A 174 -30.83 -7.10 56.05
CA VAL A 174 -32.04 -7.66 56.66
C VAL A 174 -31.92 -9.18 56.96
N GLY A 175 -30.74 -9.76 56.79
CA GLY A 175 -30.40 -11.14 57.12
C GLY A 175 -30.90 -12.20 56.13
N LEU A 176 -31.23 -11.81 54.88
CA LEU A 176 -31.79 -12.70 53.87
C LEU A 176 -30.71 -13.34 52.96
N THR A 177 -29.45 -12.97 53.10
CA THR A 177 -28.31 -13.56 52.33
C THR A 177 -27.02 -13.51 53.15
N ALA A 178 -26.00 -14.28 52.74
CA ALA A 178 -24.71 -14.34 53.39
C ALA A 178 -23.79 -13.19 53.02
N ILE A 179 -22.80 -12.86 53.86
CA ILE A 179 -21.79 -11.85 53.55
C ILE A 179 -20.91 -12.27 52.36
N THR A 180 -20.74 -13.58 52.09
CA THR A 180 -20.08 -14.16 50.96
C THR A 180 -20.68 -13.70 49.61
N ASP A 181 -22.03 -13.62 49.57
CA ASP A 181 -22.76 -13.20 48.38
C ASP A 181 -22.50 -11.70 48.05
N VAL A 182 -22.32 -10.88 49.10
CA VAL A 182 -21.94 -9.45 48.94
C VAL A 182 -20.52 -9.34 48.40
N HIS A 183 -19.59 -10.12 48.92
CA HIS A 183 -18.19 -10.14 48.42
C HIS A 183 -18.09 -10.65 46.99
N GLU A 184 -18.87 -11.66 46.62
CA GLU A 184 -18.94 -12.20 45.25
C GLU A 184 -19.48 -11.14 44.29
N ALA A 185 -20.61 -10.47 44.61
CA ALA A 185 -21.18 -9.43 43.82
C ALA A 185 -20.23 -8.21 43.71
N GLN A 186 -19.48 -7.89 44.79
CA GLN A 186 -18.48 -6.83 44.74
C GLN A 186 -17.32 -7.19 43.81
N ALA A 187 -16.82 -8.42 43.84
CA ALA A 187 -15.75 -8.88 42.98
C ALA A 187 -16.17 -8.81 41.49
N GLN A 188 -17.41 -9.20 41.16
CA GLN A 188 -17.94 -9.10 39.80
C GLN A 188 -18.10 -7.64 39.35
N TYR A 189 -18.52 -6.73 40.25
CA TYR A 189 -18.58 -5.30 39.96
C TYR A 189 -17.20 -4.72 39.66
N ASP A 190 -16.17 -5.08 40.45
CA ASP A 190 -14.79 -4.61 40.24
C ASP A 190 -14.22 -5.14 38.92
N ASN A 191 -14.57 -6.38 38.53
CA ASN A 191 -14.25 -6.94 37.21
C ASN A 191 -14.93 -6.15 36.08
N ALA A 192 -16.21 -5.80 36.22
CA ALA A 192 -16.95 -5.02 35.22
C ALA A 192 -16.41 -3.59 35.07
N VAL A 193 -15.94 -2.96 36.16
CA VAL A 193 -15.22 -1.66 36.11
C VAL A 193 -13.91 -1.81 35.33
N THR A 194 -13.18 -2.88 35.54
CA THR A 194 -11.94 -3.15 34.79
C THR A 194 -12.20 -3.33 33.30
N GLU A 195 -13.29 -4.03 32.94
CA GLU A 195 -13.66 -4.24 31.55
C GLU A 195 -14.11 -2.95 30.86
N GLU A 196 -14.85 -2.07 31.55
CA GLU A 196 -15.18 -0.74 31.04
C GLU A 196 -13.92 0.07 30.73
N ILE A 197 -12.91 0.05 31.62
CA ILE A 197 -11.64 0.79 31.41
C ILE A 197 -10.89 0.23 30.20
N ARG A 198 -10.87 -1.09 30.03
CA ARG A 198 -10.24 -1.77 28.89
C ARG A 198 -10.94 -1.39 27.59
N SER A 199 -12.28 -1.47 27.55
CA SER A 199 -13.07 -1.12 26.37
C SER A 199 -12.92 0.36 26.02
N ALA A 200 -12.84 1.26 27.00
CA ALA A 200 -12.56 2.67 26.76
C ALA A 200 -11.17 2.88 26.12
N ASN A 201 -10.15 2.17 26.60
CA ASN A 201 -8.81 2.26 26.02
C ASN A 201 -8.74 1.66 24.60
N ALA A 202 -9.54 0.61 24.31
CA ALA A 202 -9.59 0.00 22.97
C ALA A 202 -10.08 0.99 21.90
N ILE A 203 -10.97 1.93 22.26
CA ILE A 203 -11.41 2.99 21.36
C ILE A 203 -10.23 3.87 20.94
N PHE A 204 -9.40 4.34 21.88
CA PHE A 204 -8.23 5.15 21.55
C PHE A 204 -7.25 4.39 20.61
N THR A 205 -7.05 3.10 20.86
CA THR A 205 -6.21 2.29 19.98
C THR A 205 -6.78 2.17 18.57
N ALA A 206 -8.10 1.99 18.45
CA ALA A 206 -8.78 1.90 17.15
C ALA A 206 -8.83 3.25 16.41
N GLU A 207 -8.99 4.37 17.15
CA GLU A 207 -8.90 5.71 16.57
C GLU A 207 -7.51 6.00 16.01
N GLU A 208 -6.44 5.61 16.73
CA GLU A 208 -5.06 5.73 16.24
C GLU A 208 -4.83 4.86 15.00
N ALA A 209 -5.35 3.64 14.95
CA ALA A 209 -5.24 2.78 13.78
C ALA A 209 -5.90 3.42 12.54
N LEU A 210 -7.06 4.05 12.70
CA LEU A 210 -7.73 4.76 11.61
C LEU A 210 -6.99 6.04 11.22
N ARG A 211 -6.44 6.78 12.20
CA ARG A 211 -5.63 7.98 11.98
C ARG A 211 -4.36 7.69 11.17
N VAL A 212 -3.72 6.54 11.37
CA VAL A 212 -2.54 6.14 10.59
C VAL A 212 -2.85 6.07 9.08
N ILE A 213 -4.09 5.69 8.71
CA ILE A 213 -4.51 5.57 7.32
C ILE A 213 -4.99 6.93 6.76
N THR A 214 -5.76 7.70 7.56
CA THR A 214 -6.41 8.94 7.11
C THR A 214 -5.61 10.20 7.39
N ASN A 215 -4.63 10.12 8.31
CA ASN A 215 -3.89 11.23 8.91
C ASN A 215 -4.78 12.25 9.64
N VAL A 216 -6.04 11.88 9.97
CA VAL A 216 -7.02 12.72 10.68
C VAL A 216 -7.67 11.91 11.77
N TYR A 217 -7.90 12.52 12.95
CA TYR A 217 -8.70 11.86 14.00
C TYR A 217 -10.17 11.80 13.58
N PRO A 218 -10.81 10.61 13.67
CA PRO A 218 -12.22 10.46 13.33
C PRO A 218 -13.10 11.23 14.30
N ARG A 219 -14.12 11.92 13.77
CA ARG A 219 -15.12 12.63 14.57
C ARG A 219 -16.46 11.95 14.34
N ASN A 220 -17.15 11.56 15.41
CA ASN A 220 -18.52 11.05 15.35
C ASN A 220 -18.80 10.07 14.18
N ILE A 221 -18.15 8.91 14.19
CA ILE A 221 -18.33 7.91 13.11
C ILE A 221 -19.77 7.40 13.09
N SER A 222 -20.29 7.18 11.87
CA SER A 222 -21.63 6.62 11.64
C SER A 222 -21.69 5.15 12.06
N ALA A 223 -22.76 4.78 12.78
CA ALA A 223 -22.96 3.42 13.29
C ALA A 223 -23.66 2.52 12.25
N LEU A 224 -23.53 1.19 12.42
CA LEU A 224 -24.27 0.23 11.60
C LEU A 224 -25.76 0.25 11.96
N ASN A 225 -26.63 0.36 10.96
CA ASN A 225 -28.06 0.21 11.14
C ASN A 225 -28.40 -1.28 11.34
N THR A 226 -28.53 -1.71 12.60
CA THR A 226 -28.82 -3.10 12.94
C THR A 226 -30.21 -3.55 12.54
N ASP A 227 -31.17 -2.64 12.41
CA ASP A 227 -32.58 -2.95 12.05
C ASP A 227 -32.73 -3.25 10.54
N ARG A 228 -31.87 -2.66 9.72
CA ARG A 228 -31.81 -2.88 8.28
C ARG A 228 -30.72 -3.87 7.86
N PHE A 229 -29.91 -4.32 8.80
CA PHE A 229 -28.84 -5.25 8.50
C PHE A 229 -29.40 -6.60 8.05
N SER A 230 -28.96 -7.06 6.89
CA SER A 230 -29.32 -8.37 6.35
C SER A 230 -28.11 -9.04 5.72
N THR A 231 -28.03 -10.35 5.89
CA THR A 231 -27.00 -11.15 5.25
C THR A 231 -27.48 -11.72 3.93
N THR A 232 -26.68 -11.60 2.89
CA THR A 232 -26.93 -12.20 1.59
C THR A 232 -25.82 -13.21 1.25
N THR A 233 -26.21 -14.33 0.64
CA THR A 233 -25.21 -15.29 0.13
C THR A 233 -24.43 -14.66 -1.01
N PRO A 234 -23.08 -14.86 -1.08
CA PRO A 234 -22.29 -14.33 -2.17
C PRO A 234 -22.78 -14.81 -3.54
N THR A 235 -22.80 -13.93 -4.51
CA THR A 235 -23.14 -14.27 -5.89
C THR A 235 -21.87 -14.18 -6.74
N PRO A 236 -21.44 -15.27 -7.41
CA PRO A 236 -22.07 -16.60 -7.49
C PRO A 236 -21.99 -17.42 -6.19
N ASN A 237 -22.98 -18.27 -5.93
CA ASN A 237 -23.04 -19.09 -4.70
C ASN A 237 -22.24 -20.40 -4.87
N SER A 238 -20.96 -20.29 -5.19
CA SER A 238 -20.05 -21.43 -5.38
C SER A 238 -18.59 -20.99 -5.24
N ALA A 239 -17.82 -21.70 -4.43
CA ALA A 239 -16.38 -21.46 -4.27
C ALA A 239 -15.62 -21.64 -5.60
N ASP A 240 -16.03 -22.61 -6.44
CA ASP A 240 -15.40 -22.86 -7.74
C ASP A 240 -15.68 -21.74 -8.75
N ALA A 241 -16.87 -21.13 -8.70
CA ALA A 241 -17.18 -19.98 -9.56
C ALA A 241 -16.39 -18.73 -9.13
N TRP A 242 -16.21 -18.50 -7.84
CA TRP A 242 -15.35 -17.44 -7.31
C TRP A 242 -13.88 -17.67 -7.67
N GLN A 243 -13.40 -18.91 -7.59
CA GLN A 243 -12.05 -19.26 -8.03
C GLN A 243 -11.84 -18.88 -9.50
N LYS A 244 -12.76 -19.27 -10.41
CA LYS A 244 -12.67 -18.93 -11.83
C LYS A 244 -12.67 -17.41 -12.05
N THR A 245 -13.46 -16.67 -11.28
CA THR A 245 -13.48 -15.22 -11.34
C THR A 245 -12.12 -14.62 -10.90
N ALA A 246 -11.55 -15.14 -9.82
CA ALA A 246 -10.24 -14.71 -9.32
C ALA A 246 -9.13 -15.02 -10.32
N GLU A 247 -9.10 -16.20 -10.93
CA GLU A 247 -8.11 -16.57 -11.96
C GLU A 247 -8.14 -15.63 -13.18
N ALA A 248 -9.31 -15.03 -13.46
CA ALA A 248 -9.47 -14.09 -14.57
C ALA A 248 -9.23 -12.62 -14.21
N LYS A 249 -9.56 -12.20 -12.98
CA LYS A 249 -9.66 -10.78 -12.61
C LYS A 249 -8.74 -10.34 -11.48
N ASN A 250 -8.15 -11.27 -10.74
CA ASN A 250 -7.30 -10.89 -9.61
C ASN A 250 -6.04 -10.16 -10.10
N LEU A 251 -5.83 -8.94 -9.59
CA LEU A 251 -4.74 -8.07 -10.04
C LEU A 251 -3.36 -8.60 -9.65
N ASP A 252 -3.22 -9.29 -8.52
CA ASP A 252 -1.93 -9.86 -8.12
C ASP A 252 -1.50 -10.93 -9.12
N LEU A 253 -2.46 -11.75 -9.60
CA LEU A 253 -2.20 -12.78 -10.60
C LEU A 253 -1.89 -12.16 -11.97
N ILE A 254 -2.57 -11.09 -12.36
CA ILE A 254 -2.29 -10.37 -13.60
C ILE A 254 -0.90 -9.73 -13.54
N THR A 255 -0.54 -9.11 -12.43
CA THR A 255 0.78 -8.51 -12.18
C THR A 255 1.90 -9.56 -12.31
N ALA A 256 1.71 -10.76 -11.74
CA ALA A 256 2.66 -11.86 -11.86
C ALA A 256 2.79 -12.38 -13.31
N LYS A 257 1.69 -12.41 -14.08
CA LYS A 257 1.73 -12.75 -15.53
C LYS A 257 2.55 -11.73 -16.32
N VAL A 258 2.36 -10.43 -16.08
CA VAL A 258 3.19 -9.40 -16.71
C VAL A 258 4.66 -9.55 -16.33
N GLY A 259 4.98 -9.96 -15.10
CA GLY A 259 6.33 -10.27 -14.66
C GLY A 259 7.01 -11.38 -15.48
N ILE A 260 6.27 -12.40 -15.90
CA ILE A 260 6.79 -13.42 -16.84
C ILE A 260 7.10 -12.81 -18.21
N ASP A 261 6.24 -11.94 -18.72
CA ASP A 261 6.46 -11.28 -20.02
C ASP A 261 7.73 -10.39 -19.99
N VAL A 262 7.95 -9.70 -18.86
CA VAL A 262 9.21 -8.93 -18.61
C VAL A 262 10.41 -9.87 -18.60
N ALA A 263 10.35 -10.98 -17.88
CA ALA A 263 11.44 -11.95 -17.81
C ALA A 263 11.73 -12.59 -19.17
N GLN A 264 10.70 -12.86 -19.98
CA GLN A 264 10.88 -13.39 -21.35
C GLN A 264 11.57 -12.36 -22.25
N GLN A 265 11.21 -11.08 -22.18
CA GLN A 265 11.87 -10.02 -22.95
C GLN A 265 13.32 -9.79 -22.46
N THR A 266 13.58 -10.00 -21.18
CA THR A 266 14.94 -9.95 -20.63
C THR A 266 15.85 -11.04 -21.23
N ILE A 267 15.31 -12.24 -21.48
CA ILE A 267 16.07 -13.28 -22.22
C ILE A 267 16.40 -12.81 -23.63
N ASN A 268 15.42 -12.21 -24.33
CA ASN A 268 15.63 -11.70 -25.69
C ASN A 268 16.67 -10.57 -25.72
N SER A 269 16.60 -9.66 -24.73
CA SER A 269 17.59 -8.57 -24.56
C SER A 269 19.00 -9.13 -24.30
N ALA A 270 19.15 -10.16 -23.45
CA ALA A 270 20.44 -10.81 -23.23
C ALA A 270 20.98 -11.50 -24.49
N ARG A 271 20.10 -12.13 -25.30
CA ARG A 271 20.48 -12.72 -26.59
C ARG A 271 20.92 -11.69 -27.62
N ALA A 272 20.33 -10.49 -27.56
CA ALA A 272 20.67 -9.39 -28.47
C ALA A 272 22.15 -8.95 -28.33
N GLY A 273 22.83 -9.28 -27.23
CA GLY A 273 24.27 -9.10 -27.08
C GLY A 273 25.13 -9.83 -28.10
N HIS A 274 24.56 -10.79 -28.85
CA HIS A 274 25.24 -11.42 -30.00
C HIS A 274 25.03 -10.67 -31.33
N TYR A 275 24.16 -9.68 -31.38
CA TYR A 275 23.83 -8.99 -32.61
C TYR A 275 24.77 -7.82 -32.86
N PRO A 276 25.00 -7.46 -34.13
CA PRO A 276 25.80 -6.29 -34.46
C PRO A 276 25.11 -5.02 -33.96
N THR A 277 25.92 -4.01 -33.62
CA THR A 277 25.45 -2.65 -33.31
C THR A 277 25.98 -1.67 -34.33
N LEU A 278 25.21 -0.64 -34.64
CA LEU A 278 25.52 0.41 -35.58
C LEU A 278 25.31 1.77 -34.92
N ASP A 279 26.40 2.54 -34.84
CA ASP A 279 26.42 3.85 -34.20
C ASP A 279 26.81 4.92 -35.22
N PHE A 280 26.16 6.07 -35.14
CA PHE A 280 26.53 7.29 -35.84
C PHE A 280 27.20 8.24 -34.85
N GLY A 281 28.35 8.79 -35.22
CA GLY A 281 29.08 9.78 -34.44
C GLY A 281 29.47 10.97 -35.31
N ALA A 282 29.35 12.16 -34.77
CA ALA A 282 29.90 13.37 -35.33
C ALA A 282 30.56 14.19 -34.22
N SER A 283 31.72 14.70 -34.44
CA SER A 283 32.39 15.56 -33.45
C SER A 283 33.09 16.73 -34.14
N TYR A 284 33.14 17.85 -33.43
CA TYR A 284 33.96 19.00 -33.70
C TYR A 284 34.76 19.34 -32.46
N ASN A 285 36.06 19.46 -32.57
CA ASN A 285 36.95 19.88 -31.50
C ASN A 285 37.85 21.02 -31.99
N SER A 286 38.09 21.99 -31.14
CA SER A 286 39.04 23.06 -31.36
C SER A 286 39.90 23.18 -30.10
N SER A 287 41.22 23.13 -30.27
CA SER A 287 42.17 23.38 -29.19
C SER A 287 43.12 24.48 -29.58
N ASP A 288 43.45 25.29 -28.60
CA ASP A 288 44.47 26.37 -28.71
C ASP A 288 45.42 26.17 -27.54
N GLY A 289 46.70 26.03 -27.79
CA GLY A 289 47.66 25.72 -26.73
C GLY A 289 49.08 26.17 -27.06
N GLU A 290 49.84 26.46 -26.01
CA GLU A 290 51.24 26.80 -26.09
C GLU A 290 52.02 25.77 -25.25
N THR A 291 53.16 25.35 -25.83
CA THR A 291 54.13 24.52 -25.12
C THR A 291 55.48 25.29 -25.12
N ASP A 292 55.96 25.63 -23.96
CA ASP A 292 57.30 26.16 -23.75
C ASP A 292 58.23 25.07 -23.17
N SER A 293 59.40 24.93 -23.74
CA SER A 293 60.33 23.86 -23.32
C SER A 293 61.78 24.32 -23.36
N ASP A 294 62.59 23.84 -22.41
CA ASP A 294 64.05 24.01 -22.40
C ASP A 294 64.72 23.44 -23.68
N ASN A 295 64.02 22.53 -24.37
CA ASN A 295 64.44 21.99 -25.65
C ASN A 295 63.71 22.76 -26.78
N PRO A 296 64.43 23.62 -27.58
CA PRO A 296 63.78 24.39 -28.64
C PRO A 296 63.06 23.58 -29.73
N LEU A 297 63.37 22.28 -29.82
CA LEU A 297 62.70 21.35 -30.74
C LEU A 297 61.32 20.90 -30.24
N LEU A 298 61.02 21.13 -28.96
CA LEU A 298 59.75 20.77 -28.32
C LEU A 298 58.90 21.99 -28.01
N THR A 299 59.44 23.20 -28.16
CA THR A 299 58.65 24.44 -28.03
C THR A 299 57.74 24.57 -29.25
N SER A 300 56.45 24.62 -29.00
CA SER A 300 55.39 24.79 -30.01
C SER A 300 54.49 25.94 -29.64
N ASN A 301 54.45 26.94 -30.49
CA ASN A 301 53.40 27.95 -30.54
C ASN A 301 52.40 27.53 -31.61
N ASP A 302 51.77 26.40 -31.42
CA ASP A 302 50.93 25.83 -32.47
C ASP A 302 49.57 26.57 -32.51
N PRO A 303 49.26 27.20 -33.61
CA PRO A 303 48.01 27.91 -33.75
C PRO A 303 46.89 26.90 -33.77
N ARG A 304 45.83 27.32 -33.14
CA ARG A 304 44.50 26.64 -33.06
C ARG A 304 44.32 25.44 -34.00
N LEU A 305 44.24 24.27 -33.41
CA LEU A 305 43.92 23.03 -34.13
C LEU A 305 42.39 22.86 -34.16
N ASN A 306 41.80 22.71 -35.33
CA ASN A 306 40.39 22.40 -35.54
C ASN A 306 40.31 21.00 -36.16
N ASP A 307 39.56 20.15 -35.53
CA ASP A 307 39.29 18.81 -36.01
C ASP A 307 37.78 18.54 -36.06
N TYR A 308 37.30 17.93 -37.12
CA TYR A 308 35.95 17.44 -37.22
C TYR A 308 35.95 16.02 -37.76
N SER A 309 35.06 15.19 -37.20
CA SER A 309 34.87 13.84 -37.68
C SER A 309 33.37 13.52 -37.81
N ILE A 310 33.05 12.78 -38.85
CA ILE A 310 31.69 12.19 -39.02
C ILE A 310 31.92 10.76 -39.46
N GLY A 311 31.24 9.84 -38.78
CA GLY A 311 31.41 8.43 -39.06
C GLY A 311 30.26 7.55 -38.62
N VAL A 312 30.26 6.36 -39.18
CA VAL A 312 29.38 5.28 -38.78
C VAL A 312 30.24 4.10 -38.35
N THR A 313 30.01 3.57 -37.18
CA THR A 313 30.76 2.44 -36.61
C THR A 313 29.87 1.22 -36.52
N LEU A 314 30.24 0.13 -37.21
CA LEU A 314 29.64 -1.19 -37.05
C LEU A 314 30.48 -2.01 -36.09
N ASN A 315 29.89 -2.45 -34.97
CA ASN A 315 30.54 -3.36 -34.03
C ASN A 315 29.88 -4.74 -34.10
N VAL A 316 30.65 -5.80 -34.36
CA VAL A 316 30.16 -7.19 -34.44
C VAL A 316 30.88 -8.01 -33.36
N PRO A 317 30.23 -8.39 -32.26
CA PRO A 317 30.83 -9.20 -31.21
C PRO A 317 31.00 -10.64 -31.69
N ILE A 318 32.23 -11.05 -32.01
CA ILE A 318 32.55 -12.41 -32.47
C ILE A 318 32.72 -13.36 -31.29
N TYR A 319 33.46 -12.93 -30.26
CA TYR A 319 33.69 -13.72 -29.05
C TYR A 319 33.88 -12.79 -27.85
N SER A 320 33.07 -13.01 -26.80
CA SER A 320 33.05 -12.19 -25.58
C SER A 320 33.45 -13.03 -24.34
N GLY A 321 34.31 -14.01 -24.46
CA GLY A 321 34.77 -14.82 -23.32
C GLY A 321 33.67 -15.63 -22.61
N GLY A 322 32.53 -15.88 -23.27
CA GLY A 322 31.37 -16.56 -22.68
C GLY A 322 30.43 -15.68 -21.87
N ALA A 323 30.69 -14.37 -21.78
CA ALA A 323 29.84 -13.43 -20.97
C ALA A 323 28.39 -13.37 -21.45
N ILE A 324 28.16 -13.30 -22.78
CA ILE A 324 26.82 -13.24 -23.34
C ILE A 324 26.03 -14.53 -23.05
N GLN A 325 26.65 -15.71 -23.24
CA GLN A 325 26.00 -16.97 -22.91
C GLN A 325 25.68 -17.09 -21.41
N SER A 326 26.54 -16.57 -20.54
CA SER A 326 26.31 -16.53 -19.11
C SER A 326 25.11 -15.63 -18.78
N SER A 327 25.02 -14.43 -19.37
CA SER A 327 23.90 -13.50 -19.21
C SER A 327 22.59 -14.12 -19.71
N VAL A 328 22.61 -14.85 -20.82
CA VAL A 328 21.42 -15.57 -21.32
C VAL A 328 20.98 -16.65 -20.33
N ARG A 329 21.91 -17.46 -19.78
CA ARG A 329 21.58 -18.48 -18.78
C ARG A 329 21.01 -17.84 -17.49
N GLN A 330 21.59 -16.72 -17.06
CA GLN A 330 21.09 -15.95 -15.92
C GLN A 330 19.66 -15.47 -16.17
N ALA A 331 19.38 -14.87 -17.33
CA ALA A 331 18.04 -14.44 -17.71
C ALA A 331 17.04 -15.60 -17.79
N GLN A 332 17.48 -16.77 -18.30
CA GLN A 332 16.64 -18.00 -18.29
C GLN A 332 16.33 -18.46 -16.86
N SER A 333 17.29 -18.41 -15.95
CA SER A 333 17.05 -18.75 -14.53
C SER A 333 16.07 -17.76 -13.87
N ASN A 334 16.18 -16.47 -14.17
CA ASN A 334 15.23 -15.45 -13.72
C ASN A 334 13.81 -15.68 -14.28
N PHE A 335 13.69 -16.15 -15.52
CA PHE A 335 12.39 -16.54 -16.09
C PHE A 335 11.81 -17.74 -15.34
N VAL A 336 12.61 -18.74 -14.98
CA VAL A 336 12.15 -19.87 -14.14
C VAL A 336 11.70 -19.37 -12.78
N LEU A 337 12.45 -18.45 -12.15
CA LEU A 337 12.06 -17.81 -10.90
C LEU A 337 10.68 -17.14 -11.02
N ALA A 338 10.51 -16.24 -11.99
CA ALA A 338 9.24 -15.56 -12.24
C ALA A 338 8.08 -16.55 -12.51
N SER A 339 8.38 -17.69 -13.18
CA SER A 339 7.38 -18.73 -13.42
C SER A 339 6.95 -19.44 -12.13
N GLN A 340 7.87 -19.66 -11.18
CA GLN A 340 7.54 -20.21 -9.87
C GLN A 340 6.76 -19.20 -9.02
N ASP A 341 7.12 -17.92 -9.08
CA ASP A 341 6.40 -16.84 -8.40
C ASP A 341 4.95 -16.74 -8.90
N LEU A 342 4.72 -16.83 -10.22
CA LEU A 342 3.36 -16.91 -10.77
C LEU A 342 2.61 -18.14 -10.24
N MET A 343 3.26 -19.31 -10.22
CA MET A 343 2.61 -20.53 -9.73
C MET A 343 2.28 -20.44 -8.24
N GLN A 344 3.15 -19.84 -7.44
CA GLN A 344 2.90 -19.56 -6.02
C GLN A 344 1.72 -18.60 -5.86
N THR A 345 1.74 -17.45 -6.54
CA THR A 345 0.67 -16.46 -6.53
C THR A 345 -0.66 -17.10 -6.94
N HIS A 346 -0.69 -17.92 -7.99
CA HIS A 346 -1.90 -18.62 -8.41
C HIS A 346 -2.45 -19.53 -7.30
N ARG A 347 -1.60 -20.34 -6.65
CA ARG A 347 -2.01 -21.21 -5.54
C ARG A 347 -2.55 -20.40 -4.35
N ASP A 348 -1.89 -19.28 -4.03
CA ASP A 348 -2.30 -18.40 -2.94
C ASP A 348 -3.62 -17.69 -3.24
N VAL A 349 -3.83 -17.20 -4.45
CA VAL A 349 -5.10 -16.60 -4.89
C VAL A 349 -6.23 -17.63 -4.82
N VAL A 350 -6.03 -18.86 -5.33
CA VAL A 350 -7.03 -19.93 -5.24
C VAL A 350 -7.36 -20.25 -3.79
N ARG A 351 -6.36 -20.47 -2.94
CA ARG A 351 -6.53 -20.77 -1.52
C ARG A 351 -7.28 -19.64 -0.80
N THR A 352 -6.85 -18.39 -1.00
CA THR A 352 -7.41 -17.23 -0.32
C THR A 352 -8.86 -17.00 -0.74
N THR A 353 -9.16 -17.09 -2.04
CA THR A 353 -10.54 -16.91 -2.56
C THR A 353 -11.48 -17.99 -2.04
N ARG A 354 -11.07 -19.27 -2.04
CA ARG A 354 -11.89 -20.36 -1.50
C ARG A 354 -12.11 -20.22 0.00
N ASN A 355 -11.08 -19.85 0.74
CA ASN A 355 -11.20 -19.61 2.19
C ASN A 355 -12.11 -18.41 2.45
N ALA A 356 -11.97 -17.29 1.74
CA ALA A 356 -12.82 -16.12 1.90
C ALA A 356 -14.29 -16.46 1.65
N TYR A 357 -14.61 -17.21 0.59
CA TYR A 357 -15.97 -17.67 0.32
C TYR A 357 -16.53 -18.52 1.47
N ASN A 358 -15.78 -19.54 1.92
CA ASN A 358 -16.21 -20.39 3.01
C ASN A 358 -16.40 -19.60 4.32
N THR A 359 -15.53 -18.64 4.59
CA THR A 359 -15.63 -17.76 5.76
C THR A 359 -16.91 -16.91 5.71
N VAL A 360 -17.27 -16.34 4.56
CA VAL A 360 -18.54 -15.60 4.42
C VAL A 360 -19.73 -16.51 4.71
N VAL A 361 -19.77 -17.71 4.13
CA VAL A 361 -20.86 -18.68 4.36
C VAL A 361 -20.95 -19.10 5.85
N ALA A 362 -19.80 -19.34 6.48
CA ALA A 362 -19.74 -19.66 7.90
C ALA A 362 -20.21 -18.48 8.77
N THR A 363 -19.81 -17.25 8.43
CA THR A 363 -20.19 -16.04 9.18
C THR A 363 -21.70 -15.78 9.08
N ILE A 364 -22.33 -16.02 7.92
CA ILE A 364 -23.80 -15.95 7.78
C ILE A 364 -24.49 -16.92 8.73
N SER A 365 -24.01 -18.16 8.82
CA SER A 365 -24.54 -19.15 9.75
C SER A 365 -24.27 -18.78 11.22
N GLY A 366 -23.09 -18.19 11.49
CA GLY A 366 -22.69 -17.69 12.80
C GLY A 366 -23.62 -16.58 13.30
N ILE A 367 -23.98 -15.60 12.46
CA ILE A 367 -24.89 -14.52 12.81
C ILE A 367 -26.25 -15.09 13.27
N LYS A 368 -26.83 -16.02 12.51
CA LYS A 368 -28.10 -16.67 12.89
C LYS A 368 -28.00 -17.42 14.23
N ALA A 369 -26.87 -18.09 14.48
CA ALA A 369 -26.63 -18.80 15.72
C ALA A 369 -26.49 -17.82 16.91
N PHE A 370 -25.77 -16.70 16.72
CA PHE A 370 -25.63 -15.68 17.76
C PHE A 370 -26.91 -14.90 18.02
N GLU A 371 -27.75 -14.66 17.03
CA GLU A 371 -29.09 -14.09 17.22
C GLU A 371 -29.94 -14.98 18.13
N GLN A 372 -29.92 -16.29 17.91
CA GLN A 372 -30.60 -17.24 18.79
C GLN A 372 -29.94 -17.34 20.18
N SER A 373 -28.60 -17.23 20.26
CA SER A 373 -27.86 -17.22 21.52
C SER A 373 -28.24 -16.02 22.39
N VAL A 374 -28.34 -14.83 21.81
CA VAL A 374 -28.78 -13.62 22.53
C VAL A 374 -30.20 -13.81 23.09
N LEU A 375 -31.14 -14.29 22.26
CA LEU A 375 -32.52 -14.56 22.72
C LEU A 375 -32.56 -15.58 23.87
N SER A 376 -31.75 -16.66 23.75
CA SER A 376 -31.68 -17.69 24.79
C SER A 376 -31.05 -17.17 26.08
N ALA A 377 -30.00 -16.33 25.98
CA ALA A 377 -29.36 -15.73 27.15
C ALA A 377 -30.26 -14.70 27.84
N GLU A 378 -31.06 -13.92 27.08
CA GLU A 378 -32.06 -13.01 27.65
C GLU A 378 -33.11 -13.77 28.44
N LYS A 379 -33.63 -14.88 27.89
CA LYS A 379 -34.62 -15.72 28.62
C LYS A 379 -34.00 -16.45 29.80
N ALA A 380 -32.76 -16.85 29.72
CA ALA A 380 -32.03 -17.46 30.83
C ALA A 380 -31.83 -16.44 31.98
N LEU A 381 -31.44 -15.23 31.69
CA LEU A 381 -31.31 -14.16 32.69
C LEU A 381 -32.64 -13.87 33.36
N GLU A 382 -33.70 -13.66 32.57
CA GLU A 382 -35.08 -13.41 33.10
C GLU A 382 -35.51 -14.54 34.06
N ALA A 383 -35.33 -15.80 33.69
CA ALA A 383 -35.66 -16.97 34.53
C ALA A 383 -34.78 -17.06 35.78
N THR A 384 -33.48 -16.73 35.67
CA THR A 384 -32.55 -16.80 36.81
C THR A 384 -32.83 -15.65 37.81
N GLU A 385 -33.14 -14.45 37.34
CA GLU A 385 -33.57 -13.34 38.21
C GLU A 385 -34.84 -13.67 38.98
N ALA A 386 -35.87 -14.20 38.29
CA ALA A 386 -37.09 -14.68 38.97
C ALA A 386 -36.81 -15.77 39.96
N GLY A 387 -35.92 -16.73 39.64
CA GLY A 387 -35.51 -17.80 40.57
C GLY A 387 -34.75 -17.26 41.79
N PHE A 388 -33.93 -16.23 41.62
CA PHE A 388 -33.23 -15.56 42.71
C PHE A 388 -34.22 -14.79 43.64
N GLU A 389 -35.22 -14.17 43.11
CA GLU A 389 -36.25 -13.47 43.91
C GLU A 389 -37.00 -14.43 44.85
N VAL A 390 -37.32 -15.63 44.39
CA VAL A 390 -38.02 -16.67 45.20
C VAL A 390 -37.05 -17.58 45.95
N GLY A 391 -35.71 -17.38 45.88
CA GLY A 391 -34.70 -18.06 46.65
C GLY A 391 -34.31 -19.44 46.10
N THR A 392 -34.65 -19.80 44.85
CA THR A 392 -34.29 -21.07 44.20
C THR A 392 -33.00 -21.01 43.43
N ARG A 393 -32.48 -19.79 43.19
CA ARG A 393 -31.20 -19.51 42.53
C ARG A 393 -30.35 -18.61 43.41
N THR A 394 -29.02 -18.66 43.17
CA THR A 394 -28.05 -17.83 43.89
C THR A 394 -27.77 -16.52 43.14
N ILE A 395 -27.18 -15.57 43.83
CA ILE A 395 -26.72 -14.31 43.18
C ILE A 395 -25.67 -14.60 42.12
N VAL A 396 -24.82 -15.61 42.33
CA VAL A 396 -23.77 -16.04 41.35
C VAL A 396 -24.43 -16.45 40.03
N ASP A 397 -25.54 -17.24 40.10
CA ASP A 397 -26.30 -17.63 38.90
C ASP A 397 -26.79 -16.41 38.09
N VAL A 398 -27.25 -15.35 38.76
CA VAL A 398 -27.74 -14.11 38.14
C VAL A 398 -26.58 -13.36 37.52
N LEU A 399 -25.44 -13.20 38.23
CA LEU A 399 -24.27 -12.51 37.75
C LEU A 399 -23.66 -13.23 36.52
N ASP A 400 -23.60 -14.56 36.54
CA ASP A 400 -23.14 -15.37 35.41
C ASP A 400 -24.09 -15.30 34.23
N SER A 401 -25.41 -15.30 34.43
CA SER A 401 -26.39 -15.14 33.37
C SER A 401 -26.31 -13.73 32.74
N THR A 402 -26.06 -12.70 33.56
CA THR A 402 -25.87 -11.33 33.11
C THR A 402 -24.62 -11.24 32.18
N ARG A 403 -23.49 -11.78 32.65
CA ARG A 403 -22.27 -11.81 31.85
C ARG A 403 -22.48 -12.55 30.52
N ASN A 404 -23.10 -13.74 30.55
CA ASN A 404 -23.37 -14.53 29.35
C ASN A 404 -24.25 -13.81 28.34
N LEU A 405 -25.20 -12.98 28.78
CA LEU A 405 -26.02 -12.15 27.89
C LEU A 405 -25.18 -11.07 27.19
N TYR A 406 -24.35 -10.35 27.93
CA TYR A 406 -23.52 -9.30 27.33
C TYR A 406 -22.44 -9.86 26.42
N ASP A 407 -21.88 -11.02 26.75
CA ASP A 407 -20.94 -11.76 25.88
C ASP A 407 -21.63 -12.21 24.58
N ALA A 408 -22.86 -12.70 24.64
CA ALA A 408 -23.65 -13.04 23.45
C ALA A 408 -23.92 -11.80 22.56
N LYS A 409 -24.24 -10.64 23.17
CA LYS A 409 -24.43 -9.37 22.46
C LYS A 409 -23.15 -8.87 21.78
N ARG A 410 -22.00 -8.91 22.48
CA ARG A 410 -20.68 -8.59 21.88
C ARG A 410 -20.37 -9.48 20.69
N ASN A 411 -20.55 -10.80 20.85
CA ASN A 411 -20.29 -11.77 19.79
C ASN A 411 -21.18 -11.55 18.57
N LEU A 412 -22.46 -11.21 18.76
CA LEU A 412 -23.36 -10.88 17.65
C LEU A 412 -22.91 -9.62 16.92
N SER A 413 -22.61 -8.54 17.66
CA SER A 413 -22.14 -7.26 17.05
C SER A 413 -20.84 -7.46 16.27
N SER A 414 -19.83 -8.05 16.87
CA SER A 414 -18.54 -8.31 16.22
C SER A 414 -18.67 -9.22 14.98
N THR A 415 -19.57 -10.23 15.02
CA THR A 415 -19.82 -11.12 13.88
C THR A 415 -20.52 -10.39 12.73
N ARG A 416 -21.38 -9.40 12.99
CA ARG A 416 -21.99 -8.57 11.95
C ARG A 416 -20.94 -7.72 11.23
N TYR A 417 -20.00 -7.11 11.95
CA TYR A 417 -18.89 -6.39 11.35
C TYR A 417 -17.95 -7.32 10.56
N ALA A 418 -17.63 -8.49 11.13
CA ALA A 418 -16.83 -9.50 10.44
C ALA A 418 -17.47 -9.96 9.12
N TYR A 419 -18.81 -10.04 9.04
CA TYR A 419 -19.50 -10.37 7.80
C TYR A 419 -19.19 -9.36 6.69
N ILE A 420 -19.28 -8.06 6.98
CA ILE A 420 -19.01 -6.99 6.00
C ILE A 420 -17.55 -7.07 5.53
N GLN A 421 -16.62 -7.22 6.45
CA GLN A 421 -15.18 -7.35 6.15
C GLN A 421 -14.89 -8.60 5.31
N ASN A 422 -15.50 -9.74 5.65
CA ASN A 422 -15.34 -11.00 4.91
C ASN A 422 -15.90 -10.91 3.48
N VAL A 423 -17.01 -10.22 3.26
CA VAL A 423 -17.56 -9.97 1.91
C VAL A 423 -16.60 -9.13 1.08
N LEU A 424 -16.01 -8.07 1.64
CA LEU A 424 -15.00 -7.26 0.94
C LEU A 424 -13.71 -8.05 0.67
N SER A 425 -13.25 -8.86 1.62
CA SER A 425 -12.10 -9.74 1.45
C SER A 425 -12.33 -10.76 0.32
N LEU A 426 -13.54 -11.31 0.20
CA LEU A 426 -13.92 -12.18 -0.91
C LEU A 426 -13.89 -11.43 -2.25
N LYS A 427 -14.45 -10.22 -2.31
CA LYS A 427 -14.42 -9.39 -3.52
C LYS A 427 -12.99 -8.99 -3.91
N ARG A 428 -12.14 -8.66 -2.92
CA ARG A 428 -10.71 -8.35 -3.14
C ARG A 428 -9.96 -9.56 -3.69
N SER A 429 -10.12 -10.73 -3.07
CA SER A 429 -9.48 -11.96 -3.55
C SER A 429 -10.00 -12.39 -4.93
N GLY A 430 -11.27 -12.13 -5.22
CA GLY A 430 -11.90 -12.35 -6.53
C GLY A 430 -11.52 -11.31 -7.60
N GLY A 431 -10.86 -10.20 -7.22
CA GLY A 431 -10.52 -9.11 -8.13
C GLY A 431 -11.72 -8.29 -8.59
N THR A 432 -12.79 -8.23 -7.78
CA THR A 432 -14.06 -7.58 -8.14
C THR A 432 -14.43 -6.44 -7.18
N ILE A 433 -13.55 -6.10 -6.23
CA ILE A 433 -13.77 -4.99 -5.30
C ILE A 433 -13.64 -3.65 -6.02
N THR A 434 -14.58 -2.74 -5.74
CA THR A 434 -14.63 -1.39 -6.33
C THR A 434 -15.04 -0.35 -5.28
N ASP A 435 -14.87 0.93 -5.60
CA ASP A 435 -15.32 2.05 -4.75
C ASP A 435 -16.85 2.04 -4.52
N GLU A 436 -17.62 1.42 -5.42
CA GLU A 436 -19.07 1.23 -5.29
C GLU A 436 -19.43 0.37 -4.08
N ASP A 437 -18.54 -0.57 -3.70
CA ASP A 437 -18.75 -1.41 -2.53
C ASP A 437 -18.74 -0.60 -1.23
N ILE A 438 -17.86 0.40 -1.13
CA ILE A 438 -17.86 1.34 0.00
C ILE A 438 -19.15 2.13 0.03
N THR A 439 -19.61 2.62 -1.11
CA THR A 439 -20.86 3.38 -1.23
C THR A 439 -22.08 2.52 -0.81
N ALA A 440 -22.10 1.25 -1.21
CA ALA A 440 -23.14 0.31 -0.83
C ALA A 440 -23.15 0.05 0.70
N ILE A 441 -21.97 -0.17 1.30
CA ILE A 441 -21.86 -0.35 2.76
C ILE A 441 -22.26 0.93 3.48
N ASN A 442 -21.82 2.10 3.00
CA ASN A 442 -22.12 3.40 3.58
C ASN A 442 -23.62 3.67 3.65
N SER A 443 -24.40 3.22 2.66
CA SER A 443 -25.87 3.34 2.66
C SER A 443 -26.54 2.56 3.78
N GLY A 444 -25.87 1.58 4.37
CA GLY A 444 -26.32 0.80 5.53
C GLY A 444 -25.91 1.39 6.87
N LEU A 445 -25.21 2.52 6.89
CA LEU A 445 -24.82 3.22 8.11
C LEU A 445 -25.88 4.31 8.47
N VAL A 446 -25.96 4.64 9.74
CA VAL A 446 -26.77 5.74 10.27
C VAL A 446 -25.86 6.74 10.96
N THR A 447 -26.12 8.02 10.76
CA THR A 447 -25.43 9.08 11.50
C THR A 447 -25.60 8.87 13.00
N ALA A 448 -24.50 8.85 13.74
CA ALA A 448 -24.57 8.86 15.20
C ALA A 448 -25.35 10.12 15.64
N GLN A 449 -26.40 9.91 16.39
CA GLN A 449 -27.18 10.99 17.02
C GLN A 449 -26.43 11.56 18.20
#